data_bc31b4dfc7981e086b4a6d8761db43ff
#
_entry.id   bc31b4dfc7981e086b4a6d8761db43ff
#
_cell.length_a   1.000
_cell.length_b   1.000
_cell.length_c   1.000
_cell.angle_alpha   90.00
_cell.angle_beta   90.00
_cell.angle_gamma   90.00
#
_symmetry.space_group_name_H-M   'P 1'
#
loop_
_entity.id
_entity.type
_entity.pdbx_description
1 polymer ?
#
loop_
_entity_poly.entity_id
_entity_poly.type
_entity_poly.pdbx_seq_one_letter_code
_entity_poly.pdbx_strand_id
1 'polypeptide(L)'
;MSDEEEIILSTDNCEIKNSDISTLSPHTYLNDLIISFYYEILQKKYQSDLITLLDPAVSMSIILDNSGNDDNIEDIKNCIFLPLELDKKKFIFAPINDNKKIQYTCSGSHWTLNLVDVDNNVIYYLDSNLGDVSNAHTFHKKLEKLFGKKFEFIYALQKDKYQNNSYDCGMFLLGFSEVLMKHIMNNNIQIKNNGNNKKGLDFIFEGENLVKQSYMSTFRKNIINLIYDMAKKAKK
;
A
#
# COMPACT_ATOMS: atom_id res chain seq x y z
N MET A 1 3.12 32.55 -4.51
CA MET A 1 2.80 31.18 -4.09
C MET A 1 3.20 31.09 -2.63
N SER A 2 2.39 30.51 -1.77
CA SER A 2 2.81 30.24 -0.40
C SER A 2 3.94 29.21 -0.41
N ASP A 3 4.86 29.24 0.55
CA ASP A 3 5.97 28.27 0.65
C ASP A 3 5.47 26.81 0.66
N GLU A 4 4.22 26.58 1.07
CA GLU A 4 3.56 25.26 1.10
C GLU A 4 3.30 24.65 -0.27
N GLU A 5 3.10 25.47 -1.31
CA GLU A 5 2.82 25.03 -2.67
C GLU A 5 4.07 24.91 -3.57
N GLU A 6 5.26 25.16 -3.01
CA GLU A 6 6.52 24.99 -3.74
C GLU A 6 6.77 23.50 -4.02
N ILE A 7 7.01 23.15 -5.30
CA ILE A 7 7.41 21.83 -5.72
C ILE A 7 8.88 21.61 -5.37
N ILE A 8 9.14 20.65 -4.50
CA ILE A 8 10.49 20.30 -4.02
C ILE A 8 11.12 19.24 -4.91
N LEU A 9 10.32 18.26 -5.36
CA LEU A 9 10.77 17.14 -6.17
C LEU A 9 9.69 16.73 -7.17
N SER A 10 10.07 16.58 -8.44
CA SER A 10 9.25 15.90 -9.45
C SER A 10 9.91 14.56 -9.79
N THR A 11 9.12 13.48 -9.80
CA THR A 11 9.51 12.14 -10.22
C THR A 11 8.70 11.74 -11.46
N ASP A 12 8.77 10.49 -11.91
CA ASP A 12 7.99 10.03 -13.06
C ASP A 12 6.47 10.09 -12.81
N ASN A 13 6.05 9.89 -11.54
CA ASN A 13 4.63 9.77 -11.18
C ASN A 13 4.18 10.77 -10.11
N CYS A 14 5.08 11.49 -9.44
CA CYS A 14 4.75 12.34 -8.29
C CYS A 14 5.39 13.72 -8.39
N GLU A 15 4.65 14.74 -7.97
CA GLU A 15 5.17 16.08 -7.68
C GLU A 15 5.03 16.34 -6.17
N ILE A 16 6.15 16.30 -5.46
CA ILE A 16 6.19 16.46 -4.00
C ILE A 16 6.37 17.93 -3.65
N LYS A 17 5.44 18.47 -2.87
CA LYS A 17 5.45 19.85 -2.38
C LYS A 17 5.86 19.90 -0.90
N ASN A 18 6.12 21.10 -0.39
CA ASN A 18 6.38 21.32 1.03
C ASN A 18 5.20 20.88 1.91
N SER A 19 3.95 21.07 1.46
CA SER A 19 2.75 20.57 2.14
C SER A 19 2.75 19.05 2.32
N ASP A 20 3.23 18.30 1.33
CA ASP A 20 3.33 16.84 1.40
C ASP A 20 4.42 16.41 2.38
N ILE A 21 5.58 17.06 2.33
CA ILE A 21 6.69 16.81 3.26
C ILE A 21 6.25 17.08 4.71
N SER A 22 5.38 18.07 4.93
CA SER A 22 4.85 18.39 6.26
C SER A 22 4.08 17.21 6.89
N THR A 23 3.49 16.31 6.07
CA THR A 23 2.81 15.10 6.55
C THR A 23 3.78 14.04 7.11
N LEU A 24 5.08 14.19 6.87
CA LEU A 24 6.15 13.40 7.48
C LEU A 24 6.64 13.97 8.83
N SER A 25 6.09 15.10 9.26
CA SER A 25 6.40 15.67 10.58
C SER A 25 5.91 14.77 11.71
N PRO A 26 6.48 14.88 12.93
CA PRO A 26 5.96 14.17 14.09
C PRO A 26 4.48 14.46 14.33
N HIS A 27 3.72 13.44 14.72
CA HIS A 27 2.30 13.56 15.09
C HIS A 27 1.34 13.93 13.95
N THR A 28 1.75 13.79 12.69
CA THR A 28 0.91 14.03 11.51
C THR A 28 0.53 12.75 10.78
N TYR A 29 -0.66 12.76 10.17
CA TYR A 29 -1.10 11.68 9.28
C TYR A 29 -0.38 11.78 7.94
N LEU A 30 0.03 10.63 7.40
CA LEU A 30 0.65 10.55 6.09
C LEU A 30 -0.42 10.72 4.99
N ASN A 31 -0.12 11.51 3.97
CA ASN A 31 -0.99 11.62 2.81
C ASN A 31 -0.70 10.54 1.75
N ASP A 32 -1.59 10.46 0.77
CA ASP A 32 -1.51 9.52 -0.35
C ASP A 32 -0.28 9.75 -1.24
N LEU A 33 0.10 11.00 -1.46
CA LEU A 33 1.21 11.34 -2.37
C LEU A 33 2.56 10.85 -1.84
N ILE A 34 2.80 10.90 -0.53
CA ILE A 34 4.01 10.32 0.07
C ILE A 34 3.99 8.78 -0.03
N ILE A 35 2.82 8.15 0.06
CA ILE A 35 2.69 6.70 -0.15
C ILE A 35 3.03 6.36 -1.61
N SER A 36 2.45 7.07 -2.58
CA SER A 36 2.72 6.92 -4.01
C SER A 36 4.20 7.08 -4.32
N PHE A 37 4.83 8.14 -3.80
CA PHE A 37 6.25 8.40 -3.94
C PHE A 37 7.10 7.23 -3.42
N TYR A 38 6.83 6.76 -2.20
CA TYR A 38 7.62 5.68 -1.61
C TYR A 38 7.42 4.35 -2.36
N TYR A 39 6.22 4.10 -2.87
CA TYR A 39 5.93 2.96 -3.73
C TYR A 39 6.71 3.03 -5.06
N GLU A 40 6.81 4.21 -5.67
CA GLU A 40 7.66 4.41 -6.85
C GLU A 40 9.14 4.07 -6.54
N ILE A 41 9.65 4.49 -5.37
CA ILE A 41 11.01 4.14 -4.93
C ILE A 41 11.19 2.62 -4.76
N LEU A 42 10.22 1.94 -4.16
CA LEU A 42 10.28 0.48 -4.00
C LEU A 42 10.24 -0.24 -5.34
N GLN A 43 9.38 0.19 -6.27
CA GLN A 43 9.31 -0.38 -7.63
C GLN A 43 10.62 -0.19 -8.39
N LYS A 44 11.22 1.00 -8.34
CA LYS A 44 12.54 1.27 -8.96
C LYS A 44 13.66 0.45 -8.32
N LYS A 45 13.62 0.24 -7.01
CA LYS A 45 14.61 -0.55 -6.27
C LYS A 45 14.58 -2.03 -6.62
N TYR A 46 13.40 -2.60 -6.77
CA TYR A 46 13.23 -4.06 -6.89
C TYR A 46 12.93 -4.56 -8.30
N GLN A 47 12.46 -3.72 -9.22
CA GLN A 47 12.29 -3.96 -10.66
C GLN A 47 11.71 -5.36 -10.99
N SER A 48 10.47 -5.63 -10.58
CA SER A 48 9.80 -6.90 -10.84
C SER A 48 8.51 -6.71 -11.61
N ASP A 49 8.38 -7.36 -12.77
CA ASP A 49 7.15 -7.36 -13.56
C ASP A 49 6.02 -8.20 -12.91
N LEU A 50 6.38 -9.05 -11.96
CA LEU A 50 5.44 -9.94 -11.27
C LEU A 50 4.82 -9.31 -10.02
N ILE A 51 5.30 -8.13 -9.62
CA ILE A 51 4.81 -7.42 -8.42
C ILE A 51 4.33 -6.04 -8.85
N THR A 52 3.19 -5.63 -8.33
CA THR A 52 2.73 -4.25 -8.47
C THR A 52 2.38 -3.66 -7.11
N LEU A 53 2.77 -2.41 -6.92
CA LEU A 53 2.35 -1.57 -5.81
C LEU A 53 1.33 -0.58 -6.37
N LEU A 54 0.07 -0.75 -6.01
CA LEU A 54 -0.99 0.13 -6.50
C LEU A 54 -0.87 1.53 -5.88
N ASP A 55 -1.05 2.53 -6.69
CA ASP A 55 -1.25 3.88 -6.18
C ASP A 55 -2.49 3.92 -5.26
N PRO A 56 -2.45 4.68 -4.14
CA PRO A 56 -3.61 4.83 -3.26
C PRO A 56 -4.89 5.24 -3.98
N ALA A 57 -4.81 6.16 -4.94
CA ALA A 57 -5.96 6.60 -5.72
C ALA A 57 -6.53 5.46 -6.58
N VAL A 58 -5.67 4.59 -7.12
CA VAL A 58 -6.11 3.40 -7.88
C VAL A 58 -6.84 2.41 -6.97
N SER A 59 -6.29 2.12 -5.78
CA SER A 59 -6.95 1.26 -4.80
C SER A 59 -8.30 1.80 -4.39
N MET A 60 -8.38 3.11 -4.14
CA MET A 60 -9.63 3.78 -3.76
C MET A 60 -10.63 3.85 -4.92
N SER A 61 -10.17 3.99 -6.17
CA SER A 61 -11.04 3.93 -7.36
C SER A 61 -11.69 2.55 -7.51
N ILE A 62 -10.97 1.47 -7.19
CA ILE A 62 -11.56 0.13 -7.13
C ILE A 62 -12.64 0.06 -6.05
N ILE A 63 -12.42 0.65 -4.86
CA ILE A 63 -13.32 0.56 -3.71
C ILE A 63 -14.56 1.44 -3.89
N LEU A 64 -14.35 2.74 -4.19
CA LEU A 64 -15.34 3.81 -4.08
C LEU A 64 -16.14 4.05 -5.36
N ASP A 65 -16.13 3.13 -6.28
CA ASP A 65 -16.92 3.26 -7.47
C ASP A 65 -18.40 3.53 -7.12
N ASN A 66 -18.85 4.75 -7.50
CA ASN A 66 -20.10 5.36 -7.07
C ASN A 66 -21.33 4.95 -7.90
N SER A 67 -21.20 4.03 -8.86
CA SER A 67 -22.33 3.72 -9.75
C SER A 67 -23.53 3.06 -9.06
N GLY A 68 -23.35 2.63 -7.79
CA GLY A 68 -24.44 2.01 -7.00
C GLY A 68 -24.95 0.67 -7.53
N ASN A 69 -24.52 0.29 -8.71
CA ASN A 69 -24.84 -0.95 -9.37
C ASN A 69 -23.62 -1.86 -9.45
N ASP A 70 -23.83 -3.16 -9.39
CA ASP A 70 -22.80 -4.19 -9.67
C ASP A 70 -22.21 -4.07 -11.11
N ASP A 71 -22.73 -3.14 -11.90
CA ASP A 71 -22.46 -3.01 -13.34
C ASP A 71 -21.11 -2.39 -13.69
N ASN A 72 -20.40 -1.77 -12.73
CA ASN A 72 -19.16 -1.08 -13.02
C ASN A 72 -17.87 -1.92 -12.88
N ILE A 73 -18.01 -3.22 -12.65
CA ILE A 73 -16.85 -4.13 -12.67
C ILE A 73 -16.17 -4.14 -14.04
N GLU A 74 -16.95 -3.99 -15.11
CA GLU A 74 -16.40 -3.95 -16.47
C GLU A 74 -15.59 -2.66 -16.72
N ASP A 75 -16.01 -1.53 -16.16
CA ASP A 75 -15.24 -0.28 -16.25
C ASP A 75 -13.94 -0.36 -15.47
N ILE A 76 -13.98 -0.87 -14.23
CA ILE A 76 -12.75 -1.13 -13.44
C ILE A 76 -11.83 -2.10 -14.19
N LYS A 77 -12.39 -3.13 -14.80
CA LYS A 77 -11.64 -4.10 -15.58
C LYS A 77 -10.92 -3.45 -16.76
N ASN A 78 -11.64 -2.63 -17.54
CA ASN A 78 -11.11 -2.01 -18.74
C ASN A 78 -10.18 -0.82 -18.44
N CYS A 79 -10.45 -0.04 -17.38
CA CYS A 79 -9.68 1.16 -17.05
C CYS A 79 -8.51 0.92 -16.08
N ILE A 80 -8.56 -0.14 -15.27
CA ILE A 80 -7.57 -0.40 -14.21
C ILE A 80 -6.96 -1.80 -14.35
N PHE A 81 -7.79 -2.85 -14.32
CA PHE A 81 -7.32 -4.24 -14.20
C PHE A 81 -6.48 -4.68 -15.39
N LEU A 82 -6.98 -4.51 -16.61
CA LEU A 82 -6.29 -4.88 -17.83
C LEU A 82 -5.09 -3.95 -18.15
N PRO A 83 -5.20 -2.61 -18.07
CA PRO A 83 -4.07 -1.71 -18.33
C PRO A 83 -2.90 -1.91 -17.37
N LEU A 84 -3.16 -2.25 -16.11
CA LEU A 84 -2.12 -2.56 -15.13
C LEU A 84 -1.69 -4.03 -15.16
N GLU A 85 -2.27 -4.83 -16.05
CA GLU A 85 -1.97 -6.26 -16.21
C GLU A 85 -2.04 -7.04 -14.88
N LEU A 86 -3.06 -6.72 -14.04
CA LEU A 86 -3.15 -7.29 -12.70
C LEU A 86 -3.30 -8.82 -12.73
N ASP A 87 -3.89 -9.36 -13.78
CA ASP A 87 -4.00 -10.81 -14.03
C ASP A 87 -2.66 -11.52 -14.24
N LYS A 88 -1.61 -10.77 -14.61
CA LYS A 88 -0.24 -11.30 -14.81
C LYS A 88 0.63 -11.15 -13.57
N LYS A 89 0.16 -10.45 -12.53
CA LYS A 89 0.93 -10.23 -11.30
C LYS A 89 0.80 -11.44 -10.37
N LYS A 90 1.88 -11.71 -9.62
CA LYS A 90 1.87 -12.68 -8.51
C LYS A 90 1.52 -12.01 -7.19
N PHE A 91 2.01 -10.80 -7.00
CA PHE A 91 1.73 -10.03 -5.79
C PHE A 91 1.24 -8.63 -6.13
N ILE A 92 0.17 -8.20 -5.45
CA ILE A 92 -0.40 -6.87 -5.57
C ILE A 92 -0.45 -6.25 -4.16
N PHE A 93 0.25 -5.13 -3.98
CA PHE A 93 0.22 -4.33 -2.75
C PHE A 93 -0.81 -3.23 -2.93
N ALA A 94 -1.90 -3.28 -2.20
CA ALA A 94 -2.97 -2.30 -2.28
C ALA A 94 -3.09 -1.51 -0.97
N PRO A 95 -2.69 -0.23 -0.95
CA PRO A 95 -2.94 0.66 0.17
C PRO A 95 -4.44 0.94 0.26
N ILE A 96 -5.01 0.75 1.42
CA ILE A 96 -6.44 0.95 1.67
C ILE A 96 -6.62 2.06 2.69
N ASN A 97 -7.39 3.08 2.33
CA ASN A 97 -7.81 4.15 3.24
C ASN A 97 -9.24 3.89 3.72
N ASP A 98 -9.59 4.36 4.92
CA ASP A 98 -10.94 4.24 5.50
C ASP A 98 -11.94 5.27 4.97
N ASN A 99 -11.53 6.14 4.03
CA ASN A 99 -12.41 7.12 3.39
C ASN A 99 -13.59 6.43 2.68
N LYS A 100 -14.80 6.94 2.91
CA LYS A 100 -16.04 6.37 2.34
C LYS A 100 -16.62 7.19 1.18
N LYS A 101 -16.01 8.31 0.81
CA LYS A 101 -16.54 9.22 -0.22
C LYS A 101 -15.42 9.83 -1.06
N ILE A 102 -15.48 9.64 -2.38
CA ILE A 102 -14.54 10.24 -3.35
C ILE A 102 -14.51 11.78 -3.26
N GLN A 103 -15.63 12.42 -2.90
CA GLN A 103 -15.76 13.88 -2.88
C GLN A 103 -14.91 14.58 -1.81
N TYR A 104 -14.35 13.84 -0.88
CA TYR A 104 -13.52 14.37 0.21
C TYR A 104 -12.13 13.76 0.15
N THR A 105 -11.27 14.32 -0.69
CA THR A 105 -9.89 13.84 -0.93
C THR A 105 -9.01 13.78 0.32
N CYS A 106 -9.43 14.39 1.43
CA CYS A 106 -8.67 14.43 2.70
C CYS A 106 -9.48 13.90 3.89
N SER A 107 -10.49 13.05 3.70
CA SER A 107 -11.41 12.67 4.78
C SER A 107 -11.09 11.35 5.49
N GLY A 108 -10.15 10.56 4.99
CA GLY A 108 -9.74 9.33 5.64
C GLY A 108 -8.79 9.58 6.80
N SER A 109 -8.87 8.73 7.81
CA SER A 109 -8.07 8.83 9.04
C SER A 109 -7.17 7.62 9.29
N HIS A 110 -7.28 6.58 8.46
CA HIS A 110 -6.56 5.34 8.69
C HIS A 110 -6.11 4.68 7.39
N TRP A 111 -4.86 4.17 7.41
CA TRP A 111 -4.25 3.43 6.32
C TRP A 111 -3.97 1.99 6.71
N THR A 112 -4.33 1.06 5.82
CA THR A 112 -4.03 -0.37 5.93
C THR A 112 -3.49 -0.92 4.62
N LEU A 113 -2.93 -2.12 4.64
CA LEU A 113 -2.41 -2.79 3.45
C LEU A 113 -3.17 -4.09 3.18
N ASN A 114 -3.69 -4.24 1.97
CA ASN A 114 -4.05 -5.54 1.42
C ASN A 114 -2.91 -6.04 0.53
N LEU A 115 -2.23 -7.11 0.94
CA LEU A 115 -1.28 -7.83 0.09
C LEU A 115 -1.99 -9.03 -0.54
N VAL A 116 -2.13 -9.00 -1.86
CA VAL A 116 -2.74 -10.09 -2.64
C VAL A 116 -1.64 -11.04 -3.11
N ASP A 117 -1.75 -12.30 -2.73
CA ASP A 117 -0.98 -13.42 -3.29
C ASP A 117 -1.86 -14.13 -4.32
N VAL A 118 -1.65 -13.79 -5.59
CA VAL A 118 -2.52 -14.21 -6.70
C VAL A 118 -2.39 -15.69 -6.98
N ASP A 119 -1.19 -16.25 -6.86
CA ASP A 119 -0.92 -17.66 -7.11
C ASP A 119 -1.56 -18.57 -6.05
N ASN A 120 -1.57 -18.13 -4.79
CA ASN A 120 -2.16 -18.89 -3.68
C ASN A 120 -3.64 -18.54 -3.42
N ASN A 121 -4.20 -17.55 -4.09
CA ASN A 121 -5.56 -17.03 -3.90
C ASN A 121 -5.79 -16.56 -2.45
N VAL A 122 -4.88 -15.78 -1.91
CA VAL A 122 -4.94 -15.24 -0.54
C VAL A 122 -4.80 -13.71 -0.57
N ILE A 123 -5.56 -13.03 0.27
CA ILE A 123 -5.38 -11.63 0.60
C ILE A 123 -5.00 -11.53 2.07
N TYR A 124 -3.80 -11.03 2.32
CA TYR A 124 -3.33 -10.72 3.67
C TYR A 124 -3.69 -9.29 4.02
N TYR A 125 -4.51 -9.11 5.03
CA TYR A 125 -4.87 -7.80 5.57
C TYR A 125 -3.93 -7.44 6.72
N LEU A 126 -3.21 -6.33 6.56
CA LEU A 126 -2.29 -5.80 7.55
C LEU A 126 -2.79 -4.45 8.05
N ASP A 127 -3.19 -4.42 9.31
CA ASP A 127 -3.64 -3.23 10.01
C ASP A 127 -2.86 -3.07 11.32
N SER A 128 -2.17 -1.93 11.46
CA SER A 128 -1.34 -1.65 12.64
C SER A 128 -2.14 -1.23 13.88
N ASN A 129 -3.42 -0.85 13.72
CA ASN A 129 -4.22 -0.22 14.78
C ASN A 129 -5.64 -0.79 14.96
N LEU A 130 -5.99 -1.86 14.23
CA LEU A 130 -7.31 -2.52 14.29
C LEU A 130 -8.48 -1.56 14.01
N GLY A 131 -8.41 -0.86 12.86
CA GLY A 131 -9.44 0.09 12.42
C GLY A 131 -10.62 -0.56 11.67
N ASP A 132 -11.34 0.27 10.88
CA ASP A 132 -12.48 -0.18 10.07
C ASP A 132 -11.99 -0.98 8.84
N VAL A 133 -12.40 -2.24 8.76
CA VAL A 133 -12.03 -3.19 7.70
C VAL A 133 -12.95 -3.14 6.47
N SER A 134 -14.00 -2.31 6.49
CA SER A 134 -15.06 -2.34 5.47
C SER A 134 -14.53 -2.10 4.04
N ASN A 135 -13.63 -1.15 3.86
CA ASN A 135 -13.02 -0.86 2.56
C ASN A 135 -12.10 -1.99 2.09
N ALA A 136 -11.35 -2.62 2.99
CA ALA A 136 -10.53 -3.79 2.67
C ALA A 136 -11.38 -4.98 2.18
N HIS A 137 -12.52 -5.22 2.81
CA HIS A 137 -13.47 -6.24 2.34
C HIS A 137 -14.15 -5.85 1.02
N THR A 138 -14.43 -4.56 0.80
CA THR A 138 -14.98 -4.10 -0.48
C THR A 138 -13.97 -4.33 -1.61
N PHE A 139 -12.71 -3.97 -1.39
CA PHE A 139 -11.62 -4.27 -2.32
C PHE A 139 -11.53 -5.76 -2.62
N HIS A 140 -11.53 -6.62 -1.57
CA HIS A 140 -11.52 -8.07 -1.70
C HIS A 140 -12.65 -8.59 -2.61
N LYS A 141 -13.91 -8.21 -2.34
CA LYS A 141 -15.06 -8.65 -3.13
C LYS A 141 -14.99 -8.23 -4.60
N LYS A 142 -14.54 -6.98 -4.86
CA LYS A 142 -14.37 -6.49 -6.23
C LYS A 142 -13.22 -7.22 -6.94
N LEU A 143 -12.13 -7.49 -6.23
CA LEU A 143 -11.01 -8.25 -6.77
C LEU A 143 -11.42 -9.67 -7.17
N GLU A 144 -12.23 -10.37 -6.36
CA GLU A 144 -12.80 -11.68 -6.71
C GLU A 144 -13.59 -11.65 -8.02
N LYS A 145 -14.40 -10.59 -8.22
CA LYS A 145 -15.15 -10.41 -9.47
C LYS A 145 -14.23 -10.16 -10.67
N LEU A 146 -13.20 -9.31 -10.50
CA LEU A 146 -12.23 -8.98 -11.56
C LEU A 146 -11.40 -10.19 -11.99
N PHE A 147 -10.96 -11.02 -11.04
CA PHE A 147 -10.22 -12.25 -11.32
C PHE A 147 -11.11 -13.44 -11.70
N GLY A 148 -12.42 -13.38 -11.45
CA GLY A 148 -13.34 -14.51 -11.65
C GLY A 148 -13.05 -15.69 -10.73
N LYS A 149 -12.41 -15.48 -9.58
CA LYS A 149 -12.03 -16.53 -8.60
C LYS A 149 -12.16 -16.03 -7.16
N LYS A 150 -12.22 -16.99 -6.22
CA LYS A 150 -12.29 -16.69 -4.80
C LYS A 150 -10.89 -16.51 -4.21
N PHE A 151 -10.79 -15.60 -3.23
CA PHE A 151 -9.60 -15.38 -2.42
C PHE A 151 -9.94 -15.60 -0.95
N GLU A 152 -9.06 -16.28 -0.24
CA GLU A 152 -9.10 -16.36 1.23
C GLU A 152 -8.64 -15.01 1.80
N PHE A 153 -9.40 -14.45 2.75
CA PHE A 153 -9.04 -13.20 3.41
C PHE A 153 -8.49 -13.48 4.80
N ILE A 154 -7.21 -13.18 5.02
CA ILE A 154 -6.48 -13.49 6.24
C ILE A 154 -6.10 -12.19 6.96
N TYR A 155 -6.51 -12.07 8.23
CA TYR A 155 -6.02 -11.01 9.12
C TYR A 155 -4.61 -11.36 9.57
N ALA A 156 -3.59 -10.79 8.92
CA ALA A 156 -2.19 -11.19 9.12
C ALA A 156 -1.62 -10.76 10.49
N LEU A 157 -2.16 -9.70 11.10
CA LEU A 157 -1.69 -9.10 12.36
C LEU A 157 -2.72 -9.21 13.48
N GLN A 158 -3.24 -10.41 13.76
CA GLN A 158 -4.41 -10.59 14.62
C GLN A 158 -4.17 -10.39 16.12
N LYS A 159 -2.96 -10.49 16.63
CA LYS A 159 -2.75 -10.70 18.07
C LYS A 159 -2.41 -9.47 18.86
N ASP A 160 -1.77 -8.47 18.25
CA ASP A 160 -1.28 -7.30 18.96
C ASP A 160 -1.45 -6.03 18.16
N LYS A 161 -1.72 -4.93 18.85
CA LYS A 161 -1.67 -3.59 18.32
C LYS A 161 -0.22 -3.22 18.07
N TYR A 162 0.19 -3.12 16.82
CA TYR A 162 1.55 -2.73 16.42
C TYR A 162 1.79 -1.25 16.63
N GLN A 163 0.76 -0.45 16.40
CA GLN A 163 0.78 1.00 16.55
C GLN A 163 0.28 1.42 17.95
N ASN A 164 1.03 2.27 18.64
CA ASN A 164 0.67 2.78 19.97
C ASN A 164 0.23 4.26 19.96
N ASN A 165 0.05 4.85 18.79
CA ASN A 165 -0.45 6.22 18.59
C ASN A 165 -1.54 6.23 17.52
N SER A 166 -2.07 7.42 17.15
CA SER A 166 -3.16 7.54 16.17
C SER A 166 -2.71 7.93 14.76
N TYR A 167 -1.43 8.24 14.52
CA TYR A 167 -0.97 8.91 13.30
C TYR A 167 0.07 8.14 12.46
N ASP A 168 0.61 7.03 12.93
CA ASP A 168 1.67 6.30 12.21
C ASP A 168 1.15 5.19 11.27
N CYS A 169 -0.15 5.03 11.08
CA CYS A 169 -0.72 3.96 10.25
C CYS A 169 -0.15 3.95 8.81
N GLY A 170 -0.02 5.12 8.17
CA GLY A 170 0.62 5.24 6.87
C GLY A 170 2.10 4.83 6.87
N MET A 171 2.83 5.15 7.95
CA MET A 171 4.23 4.72 8.12
C MET A 171 4.34 3.20 8.30
N PHE A 172 3.41 2.58 9.04
CA PHE A 172 3.33 1.13 9.16
C PHE A 172 3.02 0.47 7.82
N LEU A 173 2.08 1.02 7.04
CA LEU A 173 1.78 0.56 5.71
C LEU A 173 3.05 0.52 4.84
N LEU A 174 3.83 1.61 4.80
CA LEU A 174 5.09 1.68 4.06
C LEU A 174 6.12 0.68 4.58
N GLY A 175 6.26 0.56 5.90
CA GLY A 175 7.18 -0.37 6.53
C GLY A 175 6.82 -1.84 6.23
N PHE A 176 5.54 -2.20 6.31
CA PHE A 176 5.07 -3.54 5.92
C PHE A 176 5.36 -3.81 4.44
N SER A 177 5.07 -2.84 3.57
CA SER A 177 5.32 -2.98 2.13
C SER A 177 6.81 -3.21 1.83
N GLU A 178 7.72 -2.46 2.46
CA GLU A 178 9.15 -2.62 2.25
C GLU A 178 9.67 -3.98 2.74
N VAL A 179 9.26 -4.41 3.94
CA VAL A 179 9.71 -5.70 4.52
C VAL A 179 9.19 -6.86 3.69
N LEU A 180 7.92 -6.83 3.31
CA LEU A 180 7.30 -7.88 2.50
C LEU A 180 7.91 -7.93 1.10
N MET A 181 8.10 -6.77 0.44
CA MET A 181 8.76 -6.68 -0.86
C MET A 181 10.16 -7.27 -0.83
N LYS A 182 10.97 -6.88 0.16
CA LYS A 182 12.31 -7.41 0.36
C LYS A 182 12.30 -8.93 0.56
N HIS A 183 11.35 -9.44 1.35
CA HIS A 183 11.24 -10.87 1.61
C HIS A 183 10.85 -11.64 0.34
N ILE A 184 9.84 -11.18 -0.39
CA ILE A 184 9.39 -11.80 -1.65
C ILE A 184 10.55 -11.84 -2.66
N MET A 185 11.29 -10.74 -2.81
CA MET A 185 12.40 -10.66 -3.76
C MET A 185 13.58 -11.55 -3.37
N ASN A 186 13.94 -11.60 -2.08
CA ASN A 186 15.06 -12.43 -1.60
C ASN A 186 14.81 -13.93 -1.74
N ASN A 187 13.56 -14.37 -1.67
CA ASN A 187 13.18 -15.77 -1.82
C ASN A 187 12.91 -16.18 -3.28
N ASN A 188 13.33 -15.35 -4.26
CA ASN A 188 13.17 -15.56 -5.69
C ASN A 188 11.73 -15.89 -6.11
N ILE A 189 10.74 -15.29 -5.42
CA ILE A 189 9.29 -15.48 -5.69
C ILE A 189 8.86 -16.97 -5.65
N GLN A 190 9.75 -17.88 -5.26
CA GLN A 190 9.47 -19.30 -5.08
C GLN A 190 8.94 -19.57 -3.67
N ILE A 191 7.79 -19.00 -3.33
CA ILE A 191 7.00 -19.52 -2.21
C ILE A 191 6.30 -20.77 -2.74
N LYS A 192 7.10 -21.83 -2.99
CA LYS A 192 6.56 -23.17 -3.19
C LYS A 192 5.96 -23.61 -1.86
N ASN A 193 4.77 -24.19 -1.91
CA ASN A 193 4.18 -24.96 -0.82
C ASN A 193 5.22 -25.95 -0.29
N ASN A 194 6.06 -25.53 0.67
CA ASN A 194 6.83 -26.46 1.46
C ASN A 194 5.82 -27.23 2.30
N GLY A 195 5.72 -28.52 2.13
CA GLY A 195 4.73 -29.48 2.62
C GLY A 195 4.24 -29.43 4.08
N ASN A 196 4.42 -28.34 4.77
CA ASN A 196 3.78 -27.97 6.02
C ASN A 196 2.57 -27.12 5.67
N ASN A 197 1.37 -27.54 5.94
CA ASN A 197 0.02 -26.98 5.76
C ASN A 197 -0.18 -25.43 5.82
N LYS A 198 0.86 -24.61 5.66
CA LYS A 198 0.85 -23.16 5.64
C LYS A 198 0.93 -22.66 4.22
N LYS A 199 -0.08 -21.90 3.81
CA LYS A 199 -0.20 -21.34 2.48
C LYS A 199 0.54 -20.00 2.41
N GLY A 200 1.23 -19.75 1.30
CA GLY A 200 1.73 -18.43 0.93
C GLY A 200 2.74 -17.81 1.93
N LEU A 201 2.42 -16.61 2.40
CA LEU A 201 3.29 -15.78 3.25
C LEU A 201 3.04 -15.93 4.77
N ASP A 202 2.21 -16.88 5.21
CA ASP A 202 1.81 -17.03 6.62
C ASP A 202 2.99 -17.09 7.59
N PHE A 203 4.11 -17.69 7.18
CA PHE A 203 5.31 -17.81 8.00
C PHE A 203 5.99 -16.47 8.31
N ILE A 204 5.79 -15.43 7.47
CA ILE A 204 6.38 -14.09 7.70
C ILE A 204 5.71 -13.41 8.88
N PHE A 205 4.40 -13.67 9.06
CA PHE A 205 3.59 -13.02 10.08
C PHE A 205 3.71 -13.67 11.46
N GLU A 206 4.39 -14.82 11.56
CA GLU A 206 4.66 -15.51 12.84
C GLU A 206 5.90 -14.97 13.58
N GLY A 207 6.76 -14.22 12.89
CA GLY A 207 7.93 -13.58 13.47
C GLY A 207 7.57 -12.24 14.14
N GLU A 208 8.02 -12.03 15.36
CA GLU A 208 7.66 -10.89 16.23
C GLU A 208 7.99 -9.49 15.71
N ASN A 209 8.46 -9.28 14.46
CA ASN A 209 9.02 -7.99 14.07
C ASN A 209 8.96 -7.67 12.59
N LEU A 210 7.78 -7.61 12.00
CA LEU A 210 7.70 -6.98 10.67
C LEU A 210 8.19 -5.54 10.71
N VAL A 211 7.62 -4.72 11.59
CA VAL A 211 7.99 -3.30 11.74
C VAL A 211 7.75 -2.87 13.19
N LYS A 212 8.67 -2.12 13.80
CA LYS A 212 8.55 -1.64 15.19
C LYS A 212 8.11 -0.18 15.26
N GLN A 213 7.22 0.13 16.22
CA GLN A 213 6.83 1.51 16.52
C GLN A 213 8.04 2.44 16.79
N SER A 214 9.07 1.94 17.49
CA SER A 214 10.28 2.72 17.79
C SER A 214 11.06 3.17 16.54
N TYR A 215 10.85 2.53 15.40
CA TYR A 215 11.49 2.88 14.14
C TYR A 215 10.77 4.01 13.38
N MET A 216 9.48 4.27 13.63
CA MET A 216 8.66 5.17 12.82
C MET A 216 9.22 6.59 12.72
N SER A 217 9.70 7.16 13.82
CA SER A 217 10.32 8.50 13.82
C SER A 217 11.58 8.57 12.95
N THR A 218 12.42 7.55 12.99
CA THR A 218 13.61 7.45 12.12
C THR A 218 13.20 7.25 10.66
N PHE A 219 12.17 6.47 10.40
CA PHE A 219 11.69 6.19 9.06
C PHE A 219 11.13 7.45 8.39
N ARG A 220 10.34 8.27 9.10
CA ARG A 220 9.89 9.60 8.61
C ARG A 220 11.08 10.46 8.19
N LYS A 221 12.11 10.57 9.03
CA LYS A 221 13.33 11.34 8.71
C LYS A 221 14.06 10.79 7.49
N ASN A 222 14.13 9.47 7.34
CA ASN A 222 14.78 8.83 6.20
C ASN A 222 14.05 9.17 4.89
N ILE A 223 12.72 9.20 4.87
CA ILE A 223 11.94 9.59 3.69
C ILE A 223 12.16 11.07 3.37
N ILE A 224 12.15 11.96 4.36
CA ILE A 224 12.46 13.38 4.17
C ILE A 224 13.85 13.57 3.54
N ASN A 225 14.86 12.90 4.10
CA ASN A 225 16.23 12.98 3.57
C ASN A 225 16.31 12.46 2.13
N LEU A 226 15.61 11.35 1.83
CA LEU A 226 15.56 10.80 0.49
C LEU A 226 14.97 11.79 -0.51
N ILE A 227 13.87 12.47 -0.17
CA ILE A 227 13.23 13.49 -1.03
C ILE A 227 14.23 14.62 -1.33
N TYR A 228 14.87 15.18 -0.31
CA TYR A 228 15.82 16.28 -0.50
C TYR A 228 17.10 15.85 -1.24
N ASP A 229 17.60 14.64 -1.02
CA ASP A 229 18.76 14.13 -1.73
C ASP A 229 18.46 13.89 -3.23
N MET A 230 17.26 13.42 -3.56
CA MET A 230 16.80 13.30 -4.94
C MET A 230 16.62 14.67 -5.59
N ALA A 231 16.00 15.62 -4.91
CA ALA A 231 15.82 16.99 -5.39
C ALA A 231 17.17 17.68 -5.69
N LYS A 232 18.19 17.49 -4.85
CA LYS A 232 19.55 18.01 -5.10
C LYS A 232 20.20 17.37 -6.33
N LYS A 233 19.96 16.09 -6.58
CA LYS A 233 20.50 15.39 -7.76
C LYS A 233 19.82 15.84 -9.06
N ALA A 234 18.53 16.12 -9.03
CA ALA A 234 17.77 16.57 -10.18
C ALA A 234 18.12 18.01 -10.63
N LYS A 235 18.69 18.84 -9.72
CA LYS A 235 19.14 20.21 -10.01
C LYS A 235 20.57 20.29 -10.56
N LYS A 236 21.29 19.17 -10.67
CA LYS A 236 22.64 19.06 -11.25
C LYS A 236 22.62 18.53 -12.66
#